data_f0df8a00e47715235b93273a7fbcea33
#
_entry.id   f0df8a00e47715235b93273a7fbcea33
#
_cell.length_a   1.000
_cell.length_b   1.000
_cell.length_c   1.000
_cell.angle_alpha   90.00
_cell.angle_beta   90.00
_cell.angle_gamma   90.00
#
_symmetry.space_group_name_H-M   'P 1'
#
loop_
_entity.id
_entity.type
_entity.pdbx_description
1 polymer ?
#
loop_
_entity_poly.entity_id
_entity_poly.type
_entity_poly.pdbx_seq_one_letter_code
_entity_poly.pdbx_strand_id
1 'polypeptide(L)'
;IDLSFLSESDLVVIRILFQDDCQPGVVNPQVLKAPQDFQFLTAQADNNSVTWTAKGDKNGTYYLEHKWEKNDWDIVDTVEVISVFEQNKYAVEPSYLKGRNNYRVKFIDKDNEEFYSVEFQFTAADNYITFYPKIATSQLKLSDSCYFEVSDFFGKVIKKGAGRDVILIDLKPGKYYLNIQNRKEVFIKR
;
A
#
# COMPACT_ATOMS: atom_id res chain seq x y z
N ILE A 1 1.62 -23.88 -31.84
CA ILE A 1 3.07 -24.19 -31.82
C ILE A 1 3.31 -24.95 -30.53
N ASP A 2 3.87 -26.13 -30.62
CA ASP A 2 4.29 -26.89 -29.44
C ASP A 2 5.71 -26.47 -29.06
N LEU A 3 5.87 -25.96 -27.85
CA LEU A 3 7.14 -25.49 -27.29
C LEU A 3 7.60 -26.35 -26.10
N SER A 4 6.99 -27.53 -25.91
CA SER A 4 7.26 -28.40 -24.75
C SER A 4 8.70 -28.93 -24.66
N PHE A 5 9.45 -28.80 -25.75
CA PHE A 5 10.86 -29.19 -25.80
C PHE A 5 11.85 -28.11 -25.33
N LEU A 6 11.35 -26.92 -25.02
CA LEU A 6 12.18 -25.80 -24.54
C LEU A 6 12.29 -25.81 -23.02
N SER A 7 13.42 -25.37 -22.51
CA SER A 7 13.63 -25.11 -21.10
C SER A 7 13.14 -23.69 -20.74
N GLU A 8 12.84 -23.43 -19.46
CA GLU A 8 12.41 -22.11 -18.98
C GLU A 8 13.44 -20.98 -19.22
N SER A 9 14.72 -21.35 -19.44
CA SER A 9 15.80 -20.41 -19.72
C SER A 9 16.06 -20.16 -21.18
N ASP A 10 15.37 -20.85 -22.09
CA ASP A 10 15.60 -20.72 -23.53
C ASP A 10 14.99 -19.42 -24.07
N LEU A 11 15.81 -18.64 -24.79
CA LEU A 11 15.33 -17.45 -25.47
C LEU A 11 14.55 -17.84 -26.72
N VAL A 12 13.23 -17.63 -26.70
CA VAL A 12 12.34 -17.91 -27.80
C VAL A 12 12.00 -16.65 -28.58
N VAL A 13 12.36 -16.61 -29.85
CA VAL A 13 11.96 -15.55 -30.77
C VAL A 13 10.96 -16.11 -31.77
N ILE A 14 9.71 -15.66 -31.67
CA ILE A 14 8.65 -16.04 -32.61
C ILE A 14 8.53 -14.96 -33.68
N ARG A 15 8.86 -15.32 -34.94
CA ARG A 15 8.66 -14.45 -36.09
C ARG A 15 7.44 -14.90 -36.86
N ILE A 16 6.42 -14.06 -36.96
CA ILE A 16 5.24 -14.30 -37.78
C ILE A 16 5.44 -13.62 -39.13
N LEU A 17 5.52 -14.40 -40.18
CA LEU A 17 5.55 -13.90 -41.55
C LEU A 17 4.15 -13.99 -42.14
N PHE A 18 3.66 -12.91 -42.68
CA PHE A 18 2.33 -12.85 -43.32
C PHE A 18 2.43 -12.22 -44.71
N GLN A 19 1.54 -12.61 -45.59
CA GLN A 19 1.41 -12.05 -46.94
C GLN A 19 0.16 -11.17 -46.96
N ASP A 20 0.26 -10.08 -47.70
CA ASP A 20 -0.82 -9.13 -47.96
C ASP A 20 -1.40 -8.47 -46.71
N ASP A 21 -2.55 -7.84 -46.78
CA ASP A 21 -3.16 -6.98 -45.73
C ASP A 21 -3.66 -7.72 -44.48
N CYS A 22 -3.24 -8.95 -44.27
CA CYS A 22 -3.63 -9.77 -43.14
C CYS A 22 -2.74 -9.47 -41.93
N GLN A 23 -3.20 -8.63 -40.98
CA GLN A 23 -2.48 -8.41 -39.73
C GLN A 23 -2.70 -9.57 -38.76
N PRO A 24 -1.65 -10.35 -38.41
CA PRO A 24 -1.79 -11.41 -37.44
C PRO A 24 -2.00 -10.81 -36.03
N GLY A 25 -3.00 -11.34 -35.30
CA GLY A 25 -3.24 -11.02 -33.91
C GLY A 25 -2.63 -12.06 -32.99
N VAL A 26 -2.07 -11.62 -31.86
CA VAL A 26 -1.65 -12.51 -30.77
C VAL A 26 -2.80 -12.63 -29.78
N VAL A 27 -3.36 -13.83 -29.61
CA VAL A 27 -4.54 -14.05 -28.77
C VAL A 27 -4.21 -13.95 -27.28
N ASN A 28 -3.04 -14.39 -26.86
CA ASN A 28 -2.60 -14.37 -25.46
C ASN A 28 -1.16 -13.84 -25.36
N PRO A 29 -0.91 -12.54 -25.60
CA PRO A 29 0.44 -11.98 -25.62
C PRO A 29 1.15 -12.10 -24.25
N GLN A 30 0.42 -12.19 -23.15
CA GLN A 30 0.97 -12.38 -21.81
C GLN A 30 1.71 -13.71 -21.63
N VAL A 31 1.38 -14.73 -22.43
CA VAL A 31 2.07 -16.05 -22.38
C VAL A 31 3.46 -15.97 -23.02
N LEU A 32 3.70 -14.96 -23.87
CA LEU A 32 4.97 -14.73 -24.56
C LEU A 32 5.91 -13.80 -23.79
N LYS A 33 5.50 -13.32 -22.62
CA LYS A 33 6.40 -12.57 -21.75
C LYS A 33 7.41 -13.52 -21.14
N ALA A 34 8.68 -13.11 -21.15
CA ALA A 34 9.70 -13.81 -20.38
C ALA A 34 9.22 -13.95 -18.92
N PRO A 35 9.51 -15.07 -18.24
CA PRO A 35 9.22 -15.18 -16.82
C PRO A 35 9.77 -13.93 -16.12
N GLN A 36 8.91 -13.21 -15.42
CA GLN A 36 9.37 -12.08 -14.64
C GLN A 36 10.25 -12.63 -13.52
N ASP A 37 11.48 -12.16 -13.45
CA ASP A 37 12.41 -12.56 -12.39
C ASP A 37 11.86 -12.21 -10.99
N PHE A 38 10.98 -11.19 -10.90
CA PHE A 38 10.35 -10.74 -9.67
C PHE A 38 8.96 -11.35 -9.44
N GLN A 39 8.71 -11.79 -8.21
CA GLN A 39 7.39 -12.29 -7.79
C GLN A 39 7.15 -12.05 -6.29
N PHE A 40 5.96 -11.54 -5.95
CA PHE A 40 5.44 -11.63 -4.58
C PHE A 40 5.02 -13.08 -4.29
N LEU A 41 5.53 -13.66 -3.20
CA LEU A 41 5.19 -15.01 -2.76
C LEU A 41 4.08 -14.99 -1.71
N THR A 42 4.17 -14.07 -0.74
CA THR A 42 3.17 -13.88 0.31
C THR A 42 3.00 -12.41 0.60
N ALA A 43 1.82 -12.02 1.08
CA ALA A 43 1.56 -10.72 1.69
C ALA A 43 0.41 -10.88 2.69
N GLN A 44 0.61 -10.40 3.92
CA GLN A 44 -0.38 -10.52 4.99
C GLN A 44 -0.18 -9.45 6.06
N ALA A 45 -1.22 -9.20 6.85
CA ALA A 45 -1.19 -8.26 7.97
C ALA A 45 -1.90 -8.82 9.20
N ASP A 46 -1.42 -8.43 10.36
CA ASP A 46 -2.05 -8.63 11.66
C ASP A 46 -1.94 -7.36 12.52
N ASN A 47 -2.30 -7.42 13.81
CA ASN A 47 -2.22 -6.27 14.71
C ASN A 47 -0.79 -5.81 15.00
N ASN A 48 0.22 -6.61 14.71
CA ASN A 48 1.61 -6.36 15.08
C ASN A 48 2.49 -6.02 13.87
N SER A 49 2.16 -6.58 12.70
CA SER A 49 3.01 -6.43 11.52
C SER A 49 2.24 -6.58 10.21
N VAL A 50 2.73 -5.89 9.20
CA VAL A 50 2.49 -6.21 7.79
C VAL A 50 3.73 -6.89 7.27
N THR A 51 3.58 -8.09 6.71
CA THR A 51 4.70 -8.87 6.21
C THR A 51 4.48 -9.30 4.78
N TRP A 52 5.55 -9.33 4.00
CA TRP A 52 5.55 -9.94 2.66
C TRP A 52 6.85 -10.65 2.38
N THR A 53 6.78 -11.58 1.45
CA THR A 53 7.95 -12.30 0.93
C THR A 53 7.95 -12.14 -0.58
N ALA A 54 9.10 -11.85 -1.13
CA ALA A 54 9.32 -11.75 -2.57
C ALA A 54 10.56 -12.53 -2.99
N LYS A 55 10.65 -12.88 -4.27
CA LYS A 55 11.85 -13.41 -4.91
C LYS A 55 12.22 -12.56 -6.10
N GLY A 56 13.50 -12.53 -6.43
CA GLY A 56 14.00 -11.81 -7.59
C GLY A 56 14.04 -10.28 -7.43
N ASP A 57 13.78 -9.76 -6.23
CA ASP A 57 13.87 -8.35 -5.90
C ASP A 57 15.34 -7.90 -5.87
N LYS A 58 15.72 -7.18 -6.89
CA LYS A 58 17.07 -6.61 -7.04
C LYS A 58 16.94 -5.11 -7.18
N ASN A 59 17.45 -4.35 -6.22
CA ASN A 59 17.45 -2.88 -6.26
C ASN A 59 16.09 -2.26 -6.59
N GLY A 60 15.49 -1.64 -5.64
CA GLY A 60 14.18 -1.00 -5.80
C GLY A 60 13.60 -0.63 -4.46
N THR A 61 12.34 -0.21 -4.47
CA THR A 61 11.67 0.30 -3.30
C THR A 61 10.28 -0.32 -3.20
N TYR A 62 9.95 -0.83 -2.03
CA TYR A 62 8.61 -1.25 -1.68
C TYR A 62 7.83 -0.10 -1.07
N TYR A 63 6.59 0.02 -1.46
CA TYR A 63 5.61 0.94 -0.89
C TYR A 63 4.47 0.13 -0.31
N LEU A 64 4.28 0.20 1.00
CA LEU A 64 3.06 -0.32 1.61
C LEU A 64 1.96 0.69 1.39
N GLU A 65 0.91 0.27 0.73
CA GLU A 65 -0.26 1.08 0.46
C GLU A 65 -1.46 0.57 1.27
N HIS A 66 -2.19 1.51 1.86
CA HIS A 66 -3.41 1.26 2.63
C HIS A 66 -4.59 1.96 1.99
N LYS A 67 -5.73 1.28 1.91
CA LYS A 67 -6.96 1.82 1.37
C LYS A 67 -7.99 2.03 2.46
N TRP A 68 -8.42 3.26 2.60
CA TRP A 68 -9.44 3.69 3.55
C TRP A 68 -10.82 3.59 2.91
N GLU A 69 -11.64 2.63 3.32
CA GLU A 69 -13.01 2.42 2.83
C GLU A 69 -13.21 2.65 1.31
N LYS A 70 -13.58 3.86 0.90
CA LYS A 70 -13.85 4.24 -0.50
C LYS A 70 -12.77 5.15 -1.12
N ASN A 71 -11.69 5.39 -0.39
CA ASN A 71 -10.62 6.27 -0.85
C ASN A 71 -9.64 5.54 -1.76
N ASP A 72 -8.76 6.33 -2.37
CA ASP A 72 -7.62 5.81 -3.12
C ASP A 72 -6.59 5.15 -2.20
N TRP A 73 -5.61 4.50 -2.82
CA TRP A 73 -4.48 3.92 -2.11
C TRP A 73 -3.53 5.02 -1.61
N ASP A 74 -3.31 5.07 -0.30
CA ASP A 74 -2.34 5.97 0.34
C ASP A 74 -1.09 5.18 0.71
N ILE A 75 0.10 5.71 0.39
CA ILE A 75 1.37 5.13 0.84
C ILE A 75 1.48 5.40 2.34
N VAL A 76 1.63 4.34 3.13
CA VAL A 76 1.73 4.40 4.59
C VAL A 76 3.12 4.04 5.10
N ASP A 77 3.92 3.35 4.29
CA ASP A 77 5.31 3.04 4.60
C ASP A 77 6.13 2.79 3.34
N THR A 78 7.46 2.86 3.47
CA THR A 78 8.42 2.68 2.38
C THR A 78 9.61 1.87 2.86
N VAL A 79 9.99 0.82 2.11
CA VAL A 79 11.09 -0.08 2.46
C VAL A 79 12.00 -0.26 1.27
N GLU A 80 13.28 0.08 1.45
CA GLU A 80 14.31 -0.20 0.45
C GLU A 80 14.62 -1.69 0.38
N VAL A 81 14.91 -2.18 -0.82
CA VAL A 81 15.29 -3.59 -1.01
C VAL A 81 16.60 -3.90 -0.30
N ILE A 82 16.57 -4.94 0.51
CA ILE A 82 17.75 -5.58 1.08
C ILE A 82 17.88 -6.96 0.44
N SER A 83 18.34 -7.01 -0.80
CA SER A 83 18.49 -8.26 -1.55
C SER A 83 19.74 -8.99 -1.10
N VAL A 84 19.59 -9.95 -0.19
CA VAL A 84 20.69 -10.81 0.30
C VAL A 84 20.48 -12.27 -0.12
N PHE A 85 19.22 -12.66 -0.35
CA PHE A 85 18.83 -14.03 -0.65
C PHE A 85 17.98 -14.09 -1.93
N GLU A 86 17.81 -15.29 -2.46
CA GLU A 86 16.86 -15.56 -3.56
C GLU A 86 15.43 -15.19 -3.18
N GLN A 87 15.08 -15.37 -1.90
CA GLN A 87 13.80 -14.96 -1.32
C GLN A 87 14.06 -14.07 -0.11
N ASN A 88 13.47 -12.88 -0.12
CA ASN A 88 13.60 -11.91 0.94
C ASN A 88 12.26 -11.71 1.65
N LYS A 89 12.31 -11.58 2.98
CA LYS A 89 11.15 -11.32 3.82
C LYS A 89 11.25 -9.93 4.43
N TYR A 90 10.17 -9.18 4.33
CA TYR A 90 10.04 -7.83 4.87
C TYR A 90 8.94 -7.77 5.91
N ALA A 91 9.09 -6.84 6.85
CA ALA A 91 8.10 -6.58 7.89
C ALA A 91 8.13 -5.10 8.26
N VAL A 92 6.94 -4.51 8.42
CA VAL A 92 6.75 -3.15 8.90
C VAL A 92 5.65 -3.12 9.94
N GLU A 93 5.64 -2.09 10.79
CA GLU A 93 4.54 -1.87 11.72
C GLU A 93 3.28 -1.43 10.95
N PRO A 94 2.09 -2.00 11.25
CA PRO A 94 0.89 -1.63 10.53
C PRO A 94 0.37 -0.27 10.99
N SER A 95 0.01 0.58 10.03
CA SER A 95 -0.90 1.68 10.26
C SER A 95 -2.31 1.18 9.97
N TYR A 96 -3.19 1.16 10.96
CA TYR A 96 -4.54 0.65 10.77
C TYR A 96 -5.61 1.45 11.50
N LEU A 97 -6.83 1.36 10.99
CA LEU A 97 -8.05 1.79 11.67
C LEU A 97 -8.75 0.60 12.31
N LYS A 98 -9.65 0.88 13.25
CA LYS A 98 -10.58 -0.13 13.75
C LYS A 98 -11.39 -0.73 12.60
N GLY A 99 -11.61 -2.04 12.63
CA GLY A 99 -12.38 -2.75 11.62
C GLY A 99 -11.51 -3.23 10.47
N ARG A 100 -12.08 -3.26 9.28
CA ARG A 100 -11.43 -3.79 8.09
C ARG A 100 -10.40 -2.81 7.54
N ASN A 101 -9.20 -3.32 7.35
CA ASN A 101 -8.07 -2.61 6.76
C ASN A 101 -7.63 -3.37 5.51
N ASN A 102 -7.52 -2.67 4.38
CA ASN A 102 -7.08 -3.26 3.12
C ASN A 102 -5.71 -2.72 2.78
N TYR A 103 -4.82 -3.62 2.40
CA TYR A 103 -3.44 -3.31 2.03
C TYR A 103 -3.07 -3.95 0.70
N ARG A 104 -2.08 -3.39 0.06
CA ARG A 104 -1.26 -4.03 -0.96
C ARG A 104 0.17 -3.52 -0.85
N VAL A 105 1.10 -4.28 -1.38
CA VAL A 105 2.49 -3.85 -1.50
C VAL A 105 2.75 -3.56 -2.96
N LYS A 106 3.27 -2.37 -3.26
CA LYS A 106 3.81 -2.00 -4.56
C LYS A 106 5.33 -2.08 -4.50
N PHE A 107 5.96 -2.69 -5.48
CA PHE A 107 7.40 -2.67 -5.69
C PHE A 107 7.70 -1.89 -6.95
N ILE A 108 8.63 -0.97 -6.88
CA ILE A 108 9.18 -0.25 -8.04
C ILE A 108 10.65 -0.63 -8.13
N ASP A 109 11.03 -1.22 -9.24
CA ASP A 109 12.40 -1.59 -9.48
C ASP A 109 13.26 -0.41 -10.02
N LYS A 110 14.55 -0.66 -10.24
CA LYS A 110 15.50 0.33 -10.78
C LYS A 110 15.14 0.84 -12.20
N ASP A 111 14.39 0.08 -12.96
CA ASP A 111 13.97 0.40 -14.33
C ASP A 111 12.59 1.11 -14.35
N ASN A 112 12.07 1.47 -13.16
CA ASN A 112 10.73 2.03 -12.90
C ASN A 112 9.58 1.12 -13.33
N GLU A 113 9.78 -0.19 -13.37
CA GLU A 113 8.69 -1.14 -13.54
C GLU A 113 7.94 -1.31 -12.20
N GLU A 114 6.61 -1.30 -12.26
CA GLU A 114 5.75 -1.42 -11.10
C GLU A 114 5.15 -2.82 -10.99
N PHE A 115 5.27 -3.42 -9.81
CA PHE A 115 4.71 -4.71 -9.47
C PHE A 115 3.82 -4.58 -8.24
N TYR A 116 2.71 -5.31 -8.21
CA TYR A 116 1.76 -5.26 -7.11
C TYR A 116 1.54 -6.65 -6.52
N SER A 117 1.49 -6.71 -5.20
CA SER A 117 0.99 -7.91 -4.51
C SER A 117 -0.51 -8.08 -4.76
N VAL A 118 -1.06 -9.25 -4.42
CA VAL A 118 -2.51 -9.36 -4.19
C VAL A 118 -2.94 -8.40 -3.08
N GLU A 119 -4.17 -7.90 -3.16
CA GLU A 119 -4.77 -7.16 -2.04
C GLU A 119 -5.00 -8.12 -0.88
N PHE A 120 -4.66 -7.69 0.33
CA PHE A 120 -4.88 -8.46 1.55
C PHE A 120 -5.50 -7.58 2.63
N GLN A 121 -6.15 -8.20 3.59
CA GLN A 121 -6.88 -7.48 4.61
C GLN A 121 -6.74 -8.13 5.99
N PHE A 122 -6.85 -7.32 7.03
CA PHE A 122 -7.10 -7.81 8.37
C PHE A 122 -8.13 -6.96 9.08
N THR A 123 -8.76 -7.52 10.11
CA THR A 123 -9.71 -6.80 10.92
C THR A 123 -9.09 -6.49 12.28
N ALA A 124 -8.84 -5.21 12.53
CA ALA A 124 -8.30 -4.77 13.82
C ALA A 124 -9.36 -4.91 14.92
N ALA A 125 -8.94 -5.41 16.07
CA ALA A 125 -9.79 -5.56 17.26
C ALA A 125 -10.19 -4.20 17.88
N ASP A 126 -11.21 -4.23 18.74
CA ASP A 126 -11.88 -3.07 19.33
C ASP A 126 -11.09 -2.40 20.47
N ASN A 127 -9.90 -1.87 20.21
CA ASN A 127 -9.24 -0.97 21.14
C ASN A 127 -9.69 0.47 20.84
N TYR A 128 -10.58 1.01 21.68
CA TYR A 128 -11.06 2.38 21.51
C TYR A 128 -9.96 3.38 21.81
N ILE A 129 -9.45 4.04 20.77
CA ILE A 129 -8.55 5.17 20.94
C ILE A 129 -9.37 6.40 21.22
N THR A 130 -9.03 7.07 22.32
CA THR A 130 -9.62 8.34 22.72
C THR A 130 -8.63 9.48 22.49
N PHE A 131 -9.10 10.71 22.49
CA PHE A 131 -8.23 11.86 22.36
C PHE A 131 -8.63 13.02 23.29
N TYR A 132 -7.67 13.83 23.61
CA TYR A 132 -7.86 15.08 24.34
C TYR A 132 -6.80 16.12 23.94
N PRO A 133 -7.05 17.42 24.22
CA PRO A 133 -8.30 18.03 24.66
C PRO A 133 -9.30 18.14 23.50
N LYS A 134 -10.60 18.23 23.80
CA LYS A 134 -11.64 18.51 22.78
C LYS A 134 -11.58 19.96 22.26
N ILE A 135 -10.90 20.85 22.98
CA ILE A 135 -10.60 22.24 22.58
C ILE A 135 -9.09 22.41 22.69
N ALA A 136 -8.44 22.58 21.55
CA ALA A 136 -6.98 22.57 21.46
C ALA A 136 -6.43 23.84 20.79
N THR A 137 -5.22 24.25 21.20
CA THR A 137 -4.48 25.34 20.55
C THR A 137 -3.38 24.83 19.62
N SER A 138 -2.63 23.82 20.04
CA SER A 138 -1.44 23.36 19.32
C SER A 138 -1.48 21.89 18.88
N GLN A 139 -2.09 21.03 19.69
CA GLN A 139 -2.13 19.59 19.42
C GLN A 139 -3.26 18.88 20.14
N LEU A 140 -3.63 17.68 19.62
CA LEU A 140 -4.41 16.67 20.35
C LEU A 140 -3.48 15.51 20.69
N LYS A 141 -3.75 14.85 21.83
CA LYS A 141 -3.10 13.59 22.20
C LYS A 141 -4.08 12.44 22.08
N LEU A 142 -3.66 11.40 21.39
CA LEU A 142 -4.38 10.13 21.30
C LEU A 142 -3.95 9.21 22.44
N SER A 143 -4.87 8.39 22.94
CA SER A 143 -4.58 7.42 24.02
C SER A 143 -3.59 6.34 23.58
N ASP A 144 -3.55 6.04 22.29
CA ASP A 144 -2.56 5.16 21.69
C ASP A 144 -2.19 5.62 20.27
N SER A 145 -1.11 5.04 19.73
CA SER A 145 -0.66 5.32 18.38
C SER A 145 -1.65 4.74 17.37
N CYS A 146 -2.10 5.58 16.45
CA CYS A 146 -2.92 5.14 15.33
C CYS A 146 -2.79 6.11 14.16
N TYR A 147 -3.29 5.69 13.03
CA TYR A 147 -3.51 6.58 11.90
C TYR A 147 -4.69 7.51 12.18
N PHE A 148 -4.57 8.75 11.71
CA PHE A 148 -5.62 9.75 11.85
C PHE A 148 -5.75 10.62 10.60
N GLU A 149 -6.96 11.13 10.40
CA GLU A 149 -7.22 12.20 9.44
C GLU A 149 -7.92 13.36 10.16
N VAL A 150 -7.55 14.57 9.80
CA VAL A 150 -8.27 15.78 10.20
C VAL A 150 -8.99 16.34 8.98
N SER A 151 -10.30 16.54 9.11
CA SER A 151 -11.10 17.17 8.06
C SER A 151 -11.76 18.45 8.55
N ASP A 152 -12.01 19.37 7.62
CA ASP A 152 -12.77 20.58 7.87
C ASP A 152 -14.28 20.27 8.04
N PHE A 153 -15.06 21.30 8.29
CA PHE A 153 -16.51 21.18 8.46
C PHE A 153 -17.22 20.62 7.22
N PHE A 154 -16.64 20.81 6.05
CA PHE A 154 -17.20 20.33 4.78
C PHE A 154 -16.79 18.87 4.46
N GLY A 155 -15.94 18.27 5.30
CA GLY A 155 -15.46 16.90 5.11
C GLY A 155 -14.19 16.79 4.25
N LYS A 156 -13.61 17.92 3.84
CA LYS A 156 -12.34 17.92 3.11
C LYS A 156 -11.21 17.55 4.07
N VAL A 157 -10.47 16.50 3.76
CA VAL A 157 -9.29 16.11 4.52
C VAL A 157 -8.20 17.16 4.31
N ILE A 158 -7.71 17.72 5.40
CA ILE A 158 -6.70 18.79 5.45
C ILE A 158 -5.38 18.33 6.07
N LYS A 159 -5.39 17.23 6.81
CA LYS A 159 -4.21 16.63 7.41
C LYS A 159 -4.39 15.13 7.60
N LYS A 160 -3.34 14.37 7.36
CA LYS A 160 -3.23 12.94 7.66
C LYS A 160 -1.94 12.66 8.42
N GLY A 161 -1.91 11.61 9.20
CA GLY A 161 -0.72 11.19 9.90
C GLY A 161 -0.93 9.92 10.71
N ALA A 162 0.17 9.46 11.31
CA ALA A 162 0.18 8.35 12.26
C ALA A 162 0.93 8.75 13.52
N GLY A 163 0.53 8.20 14.66
CA GLY A 163 1.17 8.47 15.95
C GLY A 163 0.17 8.81 17.04
N ARG A 164 0.70 9.30 18.17
CA ARG A 164 -0.10 9.73 19.33
C ARG A 164 -0.38 11.24 19.37
N ASP A 165 0.38 12.03 18.61
CA ASP A 165 0.26 13.48 18.63
C ASP A 165 -0.26 14.01 17.30
N VAL A 166 -1.39 14.70 17.34
CA VAL A 166 -1.98 15.38 16.18
C VAL A 166 -1.65 16.86 16.27
N ILE A 167 -0.67 17.32 15.53
CA ILE A 167 -0.22 18.70 15.53
C ILE A 167 -1.20 19.58 14.74
N LEU A 168 -1.64 20.69 15.34
CA LEU A 168 -2.68 21.59 14.83
C LEU A 168 -2.19 23.03 14.59
N ILE A 169 -0.90 23.30 14.73
CA ILE A 169 -0.34 24.67 14.68
C ILE A 169 -0.64 25.38 13.37
N ASP A 170 -0.68 24.62 12.29
CA ASP A 170 -0.95 25.08 10.92
C ASP A 170 -2.44 25.30 10.62
N LEU A 171 -3.34 24.90 11.53
CA LEU A 171 -4.78 25.05 11.34
C LEU A 171 -5.27 26.40 11.89
N LYS A 172 -6.20 27.01 11.16
CA LYS A 172 -6.93 28.20 11.62
C LYS A 172 -7.89 27.85 12.75
N PRO A 173 -8.24 28.79 13.64
CA PRO A 173 -9.29 28.58 14.62
C PRO A 173 -10.60 28.17 13.94
N GLY A 174 -11.26 27.16 14.50
CA GLY A 174 -12.49 26.62 13.91
C GLY A 174 -12.87 25.26 14.43
N LYS A 175 -13.98 24.74 13.89
CA LYS A 175 -14.50 23.40 14.18
C LYS A 175 -13.96 22.41 13.13
N TYR A 176 -13.42 21.30 13.61
CA TYR A 176 -12.82 20.26 12.79
C TYR A 176 -13.30 18.89 13.23
N TYR A 177 -13.10 17.91 12.38
CA TYR A 177 -13.33 16.50 12.67
C TYR A 177 -12.01 15.75 12.68
N LEU A 178 -11.86 14.87 13.66
CA LEU A 178 -10.80 13.89 13.76
C LEU A 178 -11.39 12.52 13.40
N ASN A 179 -10.89 11.91 12.33
CA ASN A 179 -11.23 10.55 11.95
C ASN A 179 -10.16 9.62 12.49
N ILE A 180 -10.55 8.73 13.38
CA ILE A 180 -9.72 7.67 13.98
C ILE A 180 -10.55 6.40 14.11
N GLN A 181 -9.98 5.24 13.76
CA GLN A 181 -10.67 3.94 13.88
C GLN A 181 -12.08 3.93 13.27
N ASN A 182 -12.28 4.49 12.08
CA ASN A 182 -13.58 4.64 11.41
C ASN A 182 -14.62 5.46 12.21
N ARG A 183 -14.17 6.27 13.17
CA ARG A 183 -15.01 7.17 13.96
C ARG A 183 -14.68 8.61 13.64
N LYS A 184 -15.71 9.40 13.45
CA LYS A 184 -15.63 10.84 13.22
C LYS A 184 -15.97 11.59 14.50
N GLU A 185 -14.95 12.18 15.12
CA GLU A 185 -15.04 12.90 16.38
C GLU A 185 -14.83 14.40 16.16
N VAL A 186 -15.52 15.22 16.94
CA VAL A 186 -15.42 16.70 16.82
C VAL A 186 -14.41 17.26 17.79
N PHE A 187 -13.61 18.23 17.33
CA PHE A 187 -12.82 19.10 18.19
C PHE A 187 -12.84 20.57 17.72
N ILE A 188 -12.43 21.47 18.59
CA ILE A 188 -12.35 22.90 18.32
C ILE A 188 -10.90 23.34 18.40
N LYS A 189 -10.38 23.94 17.35
CA LYS A 189 -9.10 24.64 17.31
C LYS A 189 -9.31 26.09 17.76
N ARG A 190 -8.56 26.53 18.76
CA ARG A 190 -8.45 27.93 19.20
C ARG A 190 -7.16 28.59 18.73
#